data_011eda050ae62e813c42d38ab22263fb
#
_entry.id   011eda050ae62e813c42d38ab22263fb
#
_cell.length_a   1.000
_cell.length_b   1.000
_cell.length_c   1.000
_cell.angle_alpha   90.00
_cell.angle_beta   90.00
_cell.angle_gamma   90.00
#
_symmetry.space_group_name_H-M   'P 1'
#
loop_
_entity.id
_entity.type
_entity.pdbx_description
1 polymer ?
#
loop_
_entity_poly.entity_id
_entity_poly.type
_entity_poly.pdbx_seq_one_letter_code
_entity_poly.pdbx_strand_id
1 'polypeptide(L)'
;MTIKVMFVLMLFLNGNVIEFMGHHENSDGEWVEMGVPGCLAMKRTLSRNGWKDNADTNTRYACEKHEVAVEDNWEGREVVRKILD
;
A
#
# COMPACT_ATOMS: atom_id res chain seq x y z
N MET A 1 -0.71 -4.13 18.85
CA MET A 1 -0.23 -3.37 17.67
C MET A 1 1.28 -3.44 17.60
N THR A 2 1.81 -3.77 16.45
CA THR A 2 3.25 -3.93 16.24
C THR A 2 3.76 -2.80 15.35
N ILE A 3 4.96 -2.31 15.65
CA ILE A 3 5.59 -1.27 14.83
C ILE A 3 6.69 -1.92 14.01
N LYS A 4 6.72 -1.65 12.71
CA LYS A 4 7.78 -2.15 11.82
C LYS A 4 8.01 -1.17 10.67
N VAL A 5 9.15 -1.33 10.00
CA VAL A 5 9.49 -0.56 8.80
C VAL A 5 9.20 -1.44 7.59
N MET A 6 8.41 -0.93 6.65
CA MET A 6 8.06 -1.69 5.45
C MET A 6 7.70 -0.76 4.30
N PHE A 7 7.68 -1.31 3.08
CA PHE A 7 7.22 -0.57 1.92
C PHE A 7 5.70 -0.55 1.88
N VAL A 8 5.14 0.63 1.60
CA VAL A 8 3.70 0.83 1.46
C VAL A 8 3.39 1.48 0.12
N LEU A 9 2.31 1.01 -0.48
CA LEU A 9 1.72 1.67 -1.64
C LEU A 9 0.75 2.73 -1.10
N MET A 10 0.99 3.98 -1.44
CA MET A 10 0.21 5.11 -0.95
C MET A 10 -0.53 5.78 -2.10
N LEU A 11 -1.79 6.10 -1.88
CA LEU A 11 -2.59 6.90 -2.80
C LEU A 11 -2.70 8.32 -2.25
N PHE A 12 -2.26 9.27 -3.08
CA PHE A 12 -2.33 10.70 -2.76
C PHE A 12 -3.38 11.38 -3.60
N LEU A 13 -4.13 12.26 -2.99
CA LEU A 13 -5.08 13.15 -3.65
C LEU A 13 -4.82 14.56 -3.13
N ASN A 14 -4.49 15.48 -4.05
CA ASN A 14 -4.14 16.87 -3.71
C ASN A 14 -3.02 16.97 -2.64
N GLY A 15 -2.05 16.04 -2.72
CA GLY A 15 -0.92 16.01 -1.79
C GLY A 15 -1.20 15.34 -0.46
N ASN A 16 -2.43 14.88 -0.22
CA ASN A 16 -2.81 14.19 1.02
C ASN A 16 -2.92 12.70 0.79
N VAL A 17 -2.42 11.91 1.75
CA VAL A 17 -2.58 10.46 1.72
C VAL A 17 -4.02 10.13 2.08
N ILE A 18 -4.75 9.50 1.16
CA ILE A 18 -6.13 9.10 1.39
C ILE A 18 -6.28 7.60 1.59
N GLU A 19 -5.28 6.82 1.15
CA GLU A 19 -5.30 5.37 1.30
C GLU A 19 -3.89 4.82 1.23
N PHE A 20 -3.67 3.68 1.88
CA PHE A 20 -2.37 3.00 1.84
C PHE A 20 -2.55 1.50 2.07
N MET A 21 -1.63 0.71 1.53
CA MET A 21 -1.58 -0.73 1.76
C MET A 21 -0.12 -1.22 1.77
N GLY A 22 0.18 -2.18 2.61
CA GLY A 22 1.52 -2.75 2.71
C GLY A 22 1.58 -4.23 2.42
N HIS A 23 0.43 -4.86 2.20
CA HIS A 23 0.30 -6.31 2.03
C HIS A 23 -0.53 -6.65 0.81
N HIS A 24 -0.32 -7.84 0.26
CA HIS A 24 -1.14 -8.37 -0.82
C HIS A 24 -1.14 -9.90 -0.77
N GLU A 25 -2.06 -10.50 -1.49
CA GLU A 25 -2.09 -11.93 -1.69
C GLU A 25 -1.20 -12.28 -2.89
N ASN A 26 -0.20 -13.16 -2.68
CA ASN A 26 0.71 -13.56 -3.75
C ASN A 26 0.10 -14.64 -4.65
N SER A 27 0.85 -15.11 -5.63
CA SER A 27 0.36 -16.12 -6.58
C SER A 27 0.05 -17.48 -5.92
N ASP A 28 0.61 -17.74 -4.74
CA ASP A 28 0.35 -18.97 -3.98
C ASP A 28 -0.83 -18.84 -3.02
N GLY A 29 -1.51 -17.69 -3.03
CA GLY A 29 -2.63 -17.42 -2.13
C GLY A 29 -2.22 -17.01 -0.73
N GLU A 30 -0.96 -16.68 -0.52
CA GLU A 30 -0.44 -16.26 0.78
C GLU A 30 -0.52 -14.76 0.96
N TRP A 31 -0.87 -14.32 2.17
CA TRP A 31 -0.91 -12.91 2.53
C TRP A 31 0.48 -12.48 3.01
N VAL A 32 1.13 -11.60 2.25
CA VAL A 32 2.53 -11.24 2.48
C VAL A 32 2.72 -9.73 2.39
N GLU A 33 3.82 -9.25 2.97
CA GLU A 33 4.25 -7.86 2.76
C GLU A 33 4.67 -7.67 1.29
N MET A 34 4.27 -6.55 0.72
CA MET A 34 4.54 -6.27 -0.70
C MET A 34 6.02 -6.20 -1.05
N GLY A 35 6.82 -5.51 -0.22
CA GLY A 35 8.16 -5.13 -0.61
C GLY A 35 8.15 -4.23 -1.85
N VAL A 36 9.32 -3.89 -2.38
CA VAL A 36 9.41 -3.05 -3.58
C VAL A 36 8.80 -3.74 -4.81
N PRO A 37 9.16 -5.00 -5.12
CA PRO A 37 8.59 -5.65 -6.32
C PRO A 37 7.08 -5.80 -6.25
N GLY A 38 6.53 -6.17 -5.10
CA GLY A 38 5.08 -6.32 -4.93
C GLY A 38 4.35 -5.00 -5.03
N CYS A 39 4.91 -3.95 -4.46
CA CYS A 39 4.34 -2.61 -4.53
C CYS A 39 4.26 -2.12 -5.98
N LEU A 40 5.34 -2.27 -6.74
CA LEU A 40 5.37 -1.88 -8.16
C LEU A 40 4.43 -2.72 -9.00
N ALA A 41 4.31 -4.02 -8.72
CA ALA A 41 3.37 -4.90 -9.41
C ALA A 41 1.93 -4.48 -9.16
N MET A 42 1.59 -4.15 -7.91
CA MET A 42 0.25 -3.67 -7.56
C MET A 42 -0.06 -2.33 -8.23
N LYS A 43 0.91 -1.42 -8.28
CA LYS A 43 0.77 -0.15 -8.98
C LYS A 43 0.42 -0.35 -10.45
N ARG A 44 1.07 -1.30 -11.12
CA ARG A 44 0.78 -1.65 -12.52
C ARG A 44 -0.63 -2.24 -12.66
N THR A 45 -1.02 -3.12 -11.73
CA THR A 45 -2.35 -3.73 -11.74
C THR A 45 -3.43 -2.67 -11.61
N LEU A 46 -3.27 -1.74 -10.68
CA LEU A 46 -4.22 -0.63 -10.49
C LEU A 46 -4.28 0.25 -11.74
N SER A 47 -3.13 0.52 -12.36
CA SER A 47 -3.06 1.31 -13.59
C SER A 47 -3.83 0.66 -14.73
N ARG A 48 -3.75 -0.67 -14.88
CA ARG A 48 -4.52 -1.42 -15.90
C ARG A 48 -6.03 -1.32 -15.66
N ASN A 49 -6.44 -1.15 -14.41
CA ASN A 49 -7.85 -1.03 -14.03
C ASN A 49 -8.33 0.42 -14.04
N GLY A 50 -7.56 1.34 -14.63
CA GLY A 50 -7.94 2.74 -14.74
C GLY A 50 -7.49 3.62 -13.57
N TRP A 51 -6.81 3.07 -12.59
CA TRP A 51 -6.30 3.81 -11.43
C TRP A 51 -4.89 4.31 -11.75
N LYS A 52 -4.80 5.42 -12.46
CA LYS A 52 -3.51 6.00 -12.90
C LYS A 52 -3.20 7.27 -12.17
N ASP A 53 -1.92 7.63 -12.15
CA ASP A 53 -1.52 8.98 -11.81
C ASP A 53 -2.23 9.94 -12.77
N ASN A 54 -2.90 10.92 -12.23
CA ASN A 54 -3.71 11.83 -13.04
C ASN A 54 -3.48 13.27 -12.58
N ALA A 55 -2.88 14.06 -13.47
CA ALA A 55 -2.57 15.45 -13.19
C ALA A 55 -3.83 16.32 -13.04
N ASP A 56 -4.90 16.00 -13.78
CA ASP A 56 -6.14 16.76 -13.73
C ASP A 56 -6.87 16.61 -12.40
N THR A 57 -6.82 15.41 -11.81
CA THR A 57 -7.42 15.14 -10.50
C THR A 57 -6.40 15.25 -9.37
N ASN A 58 -5.12 15.51 -9.71
CA ASN A 58 -4.01 15.55 -8.78
C ASN A 58 -3.90 14.28 -7.93
N THR A 59 -4.09 13.14 -8.60
CA THR A 59 -4.03 11.80 -7.99
C THR A 59 -2.72 11.14 -8.37
N ARG A 60 -2.04 10.53 -7.41
CA ARG A 60 -0.83 9.74 -7.69
C ARG A 60 -0.68 8.58 -6.73
N TYR A 61 0.06 7.58 -7.18
CA TYR A 61 0.45 6.43 -6.35
C TYR A 61 1.96 6.46 -6.15
N ALA A 62 2.41 6.09 -4.97
CA ALA A 62 3.83 6.01 -4.66
C ALA A 62 4.12 4.78 -3.81
N CYS A 63 5.27 4.13 -4.06
CA CYS A 63 5.80 3.06 -3.24
C CYS A 63 6.90 3.66 -2.37
N GLU A 64 6.63 3.78 -1.07
CA GLU A 64 7.54 4.43 -0.13
C GLU A 64 7.78 3.54 1.10
N LYS A 65 8.97 3.65 1.67
CA LYS A 65 9.32 2.94 2.89
C LYS A 65 9.01 3.81 4.09
N HIS A 66 8.20 3.29 5.01
CA HIS A 66 7.77 4.02 6.19
C HIS A 66 7.79 3.14 7.44
N GLU A 67 7.91 3.79 8.59
CA GLU A 67 7.61 3.16 9.87
C GLU A 67 6.10 3.16 10.05
N VAL A 68 5.54 1.99 10.32
CA VAL A 68 4.09 1.82 10.37
C VAL A 68 3.67 1.01 11.60
N ALA A 69 2.44 1.23 12.02
CA ALA A 69 1.80 0.39 13.03
C ALA A 69 0.91 -0.62 12.29
N VAL A 70 1.11 -1.90 12.60
CA VAL A 70 0.36 -2.99 11.98
C VAL A 70 -0.40 -3.77 13.06
N GLU A 71 -1.52 -4.36 12.67
CA GLU A 71 -2.29 -5.27 13.52
C GLU A 71 -3.06 -6.24 12.66
N ASP A 72 -3.52 -7.35 13.26
CA ASP A 72 -4.35 -8.32 12.56
C ASP A 72 -5.77 -7.78 12.44
N ASN A 73 -6.36 -7.94 11.25
CA ASN A 73 -7.76 -7.62 11.04
C ASN A 73 -8.63 -8.79 11.53
N TRP A 74 -9.96 -8.67 11.31
CA TRP A 74 -10.92 -9.71 11.74
C TRP A 74 -10.73 -11.06 11.05
N GLU A 75 -10.01 -11.09 9.91
CA GLU A 75 -9.67 -12.32 9.20
C GLU A 75 -8.36 -12.96 9.70
N GLY A 76 -7.67 -12.33 10.66
CA GLY A 76 -6.37 -12.76 11.14
C GLY A 76 -5.22 -12.37 10.22
N ARG A 77 -5.45 -11.47 9.26
CA ARG A 77 -4.43 -10.97 8.33
C ARG A 77 -3.83 -9.68 8.86
N GLU A 78 -2.50 -9.58 8.82
CA GLU A 78 -1.80 -8.35 9.20
C GLU A 78 -2.10 -7.24 8.19
N VAL A 79 -2.46 -6.08 8.69
CA VAL A 79 -2.70 -4.88 7.86
C VAL A 79 -2.04 -3.67 8.48
N VAL A 80 -1.67 -2.70 7.64
CA VAL A 80 -1.14 -1.42 8.11
C VAL A 80 -2.30 -0.57 8.59
N ARG A 81 -2.23 -0.12 9.84
CA ARG A 81 -3.27 0.74 10.42
C ARG A 81 -2.89 2.21 10.37
N LYS A 82 -1.61 2.53 10.48
CA LYS A 82 -1.15 3.90 10.58
C LYS A 82 0.27 4.04 10.08
N ILE A 83 0.57 5.14 9.40
CA ILE A 83 1.92 5.53 9.04
C ILE A 83 2.42 6.48 10.12
N LEU A 84 3.59 6.17 10.69
CA LEU A 84 4.11 6.85 11.87
C LEU A 84 5.13 7.95 11.57
N ASP A 85 5.75 7.94 10.40
CA ASP A 85 6.79 8.92 10.03
C ASP A 85 6.41 9.84 8.87
#